data_d58a4886b43997ba96159bc528a50e05
#
_entry.id   d58a4886b43997ba96159bc528a50e05
#
_cell.length_a   1.000
_cell.length_b   1.000
_cell.length_c   1.000
_cell.angle_alpha   90.00
_cell.angle_beta   90.00
_cell.angle_gamma   90.00
#
_symmetry.space_group_name_H-M   'P 1'
#
loop_
_entity.id
_entity.type
_entity.pdbx_description
1 polymer ?
#
loop_
_entity_poly.entity_id
_entity_poly.type
_entity_poly.pdbx_seq_one_letter_code
_entity_poly.pdbx_strand_id
1 'polypeptide(L)'
;IDTIYTNDLDCGPFIADTLRIDATRTKLEALVEIYRMMRPGEPPTKEAAENLFNNLFFSAERYDLSAVGRMKFNRRLGREAIVGEGILAREDIVDVLRTLIDIRNGKGSVDDIDHLGNRRVRSVGEMAENQFRVGLIRVERAVKERLSLAESEGLMPQDMINAKPVAAAIKEFFGSSQLSQFMDQNNPLSEVTHKRRVSALGPGGLTRERAGFEVRDVHPTHYGRVCPIETPEGPNIGLINSLATYARTNNYGFLESPYRKVVDGAVTDQIEYLSAIDEANYVIAQASAPLDAKGHFEGELVDVRHQNEFTKTAAENVNFMDVSPKQVVSVAASLIPFLEHDDANRALMGSNMQRQAVPTLRAEKPLVGTGMERDVARDSGVCVIANRGGLVDSVDAGRIVVRVSDEETEAGEAGVDIYNLTK
;
A
#
# COMPACT_ATOMS: atom_id res chain seq x y z
N ILE A 1 33.51 -11.47 14.06
CA ILE A 1 33.53 -12.92 14.35
C ILE A 1 33.25 -13.15 15.83
N ASP A 2 33.98 -12.52 16.74
CA ASP A 2 33.80 -12.71 18.18
C ASP A 2 32.39 -12.32 18.68
N THR A 3 31.83 -11.25 18.14
CA THR A 3 30.44 -10.81 18.46
C THR A 3 29.39 -11.82 17.97
N ILE A 4 29.65 -12.53 16.90
CA ILE A 4 28.76 -13.56 16.35
C ILE A 4 28.89 -14.85 17.16
N TYR A 5 30.07 -15.22 17.60
CA TYR A 5 30.30 -16.40 18.45
C TYR A 5 29.60 -16.32 19.80
N THR A 6 29.46 -15.12 20.37
CA THR A 6 28.78 -14.96 21.68
C THR A 6 27.29 -15.26 21.62
N ASN A 7 26.63 -15.09 20.46
CA ASN A 7 25.22 -15.39 20.30
C ASN A 7 24.95 -16.86 19.91
N ASP A 8 25.99 -17.58 19.47
CA ASP A 8 25.91 -18.97 18.99
C ASP A 8 25.91 -20.01 20.13
N LEU A 9 26.07 -19.57 21.39
CA LEU A 9 26.36 -20.46 22.50
C LEU A 9 25.14 -21.15 23.13
N ASP A 10 23.92 -20.63 22.93
CA ASP A 10 22.74 -21.10 23.68
C ASP A 10 22.18 -22.44 23.19
N CYS A 11 22.18 -22.70 21.86
CA CYS A 11 21.56 -23.91 21.28
C CYS A 11 22.45 -24.68 20.30
N GLY A 12 23.70 -24.30 20.13
CA GLY A 12 24.68 -25.00 19.29
C GLY A 12 25.57 -24.03 18.48
N PRO A 13 26.71 -24.51 18.03
CA PRO A 13 27.72 -23.70 17.34
C PRO A 13 27.41 -23.56 15.85
N PHE A 14 26.27 -22.94 15.47
CA PHE A 14 25.81 -22.83 14.08
C PHE A 14 26.80 -22.14 13.16
N ILE A 15 27.36 -21.00 13.59
CA ILE A 15 28.35 -20.26 12.79
C ILE A 15 29.68 -20.98 12.76
N ALA A 16 30.14 -21.49 13.89
CA ALA A 16 31.37 -22.26 13.97
C ALA A 16 31.33 -23.49 13.07
N ASP A 17 30.23 -24.22 13.03
CA ASP A 17 30.05 -25.39 12.17
C ASP A 17 29.96 -25.01 10.69
N THR A 18 29.27 -23.91 10.36
CA THR A 18 29.23 -23.36 9.00
C THR A 18 30.65 -22.99 8.52
N LEU A 19 31.42 -22.28 9.34
CA LEU A 19 32.81 -21.91 9.01
C LEU A 19 33.76 -23.11 8.93
N ARG A 20 33.46 -24.20 9.64
CA ARG A 20 34.25 -25.44 9.57
C ARG A 20 34.06 -26.16 8.25
N ILE A 21 32.83 -26.16 7.72
CA ILE A 21 32.45 -26.79 6.45
C ILE A 21 32.92 -25.95 5.26
N ASP A 22 33.01 -24.62 5.43
CA ASP A 22 33.44 -23.71 4.38
C ASP A 22 34.86 -24.05 3.88
N ALA A 23 34.99 -24.21 2.58
CA ALA A 23 36.28 -24.50 1.91
C ALA A 23 37.22 -23.30 1.92
N THR A 24 36.69 -22.07 2.06
CA THR A 24 37.48 -20.83 2.03
C THR A 24 38.04 -20.49 3.41
N ARG A 25 39.30 -20.07 3.47
CA ARG A 25 39.97 -19.72 4.71
C ARG A 25 40.37 -18.24 4.79
N THR A 26 40.49 -17.59 3.65
CA THR A 26 40.89 -16.20 3.54
C THR A 26 39.83 -15.36 2.86
N LYS A 27 39.83 -14.05 3.17
CA LYS A 27 38.94 -13.08 2.52
C LYS A 27 39.02 -13.14 1.00
N LEU A 28 40.26 -13.29 0.47
CA LEU A 28 40.50 -13.33 -0.97
C LEU A 28 39.89 -14.59 -1.60
N GLU A 29 40.09 -15.76 -0.98
CA GLU A 29 39.48 -17.00 -1.44
C GLU A 29 37.96 -16.92 -1.49
N ALA A 30 37.34 -16.34 -0.44
CA ALA A 30 35.88 -16.15 -0.39
C ALA A 30 35.38 -15.23 -1.53
N LEU A 31 36.07 -14.13 -1.78
CA LEU A 31 35.74 -13.22 -2.88
C LEU A 31 35.87 -13.87 -4.26
N VAL A 32 36.92 -14.67 -4.45
CA VAL A 32 37.16 -15.42 -5.70
C VAL A 32 36.05 -16.47 -5.91
N GLU A 33 35.66 -17.17 -4.85
CA GLU A 33 34.58 -18.17 -4.93
C GLU A 33 33.24 -17.54 -5.25
N ILE A 34 32.89 -16.42 -4.62
CA ILE A 34 31.70 -15.63 -4.94
C ILE A 34 31.72 -15.16 -6.40
N TYR A 35 32.90 -14.71 -6.88
CA TYR A 35 33.06 -14.30 -8.28
C TYR A 35 32.80 -15.46 -9.25
N ARG A 36 33.33 -16.65 -8.97
CA ARG A 36 33.12 -17.86 -9.80
C ARG A 36 31.64 -18.27 -9.84
N MET A 37 30.95 -18.18 -8.71
CA MET A 37 29.50 -18.49 -8.63
C MET A 37 28.67 -17.53 -9.45
N MET A 38 29.01 -16.21 -9.42
CA MET A 38 28.26 -15.17 -10.12
C MET A 38 28.59 -15.05 -11.61
N ARG A 39 29.83 -15.37 -11.99
CA ARG A 39 30.35 -15.33 -13.38
C ARG A 39 31.09 -16.59 -13.75
N PRO A 40 30.37 -17.70 -14.00
CA PRO A 40 31.00 -18.94 -14.40
C PRO A 40 31.71 -18.76 -15.74
N GLY A 41 32.98 -19.22 -15.81
CA GLY A 41 33.77 -19.20 -17.04
C GLY A 41 34.69 -17.98 -17.22
N GLU A 42 34.60 -16.95 -16.39
CA GLU A 42 35.57 -15.85 -16.39
C GLU A 42 36.73 -16.11 -15.40
N PRO A 43 37.99 -15.84 -15.75
CA PRO A 43 39.07 -15.99 -14.81
C PRO A 43 38.98 -14.95 -13.71
N PRO A 44 38.96 -15.33 -12.41
CA PRO A 44 38.84 -14.41 -11.31
C PRO A 44 40.18 -13.67 -11.08
N THR A 45 40.15 -12.34 -11.15
CA THR A 45 41.24 -11.50 -10.67
C THR A 45 40.86 -10.89 -9.32
N LYS A 46 41.81 -10.57 -8.47
CA LYS A 46 41.56 -9.98 -7.15
C LYS A 46 40.71 -8.71 -7.27
N GLU A 47 41.12 -7.80 -8.14
CA GLU A 47 40.44 -6.51 -8.35
C GLU A 47 39.03 -6.69 -8.90
N ALA A 48 38.82 -7.60 -9.86
CA ALA A 48 37.49 -7.88 -10.40
C ALA A 48 36.58 -8.48 -9.35
N ALA A 49 37.06 -9.37 -8.49
CA ALA A 49 36.28 -9.99 -7.43
C ALA A 49 35.91 -8.97 -6.32
N GLU A 50 36.84 -8.11 -5.91
CA GLU A 50 36.57 -7.04 -4.95
C GLU A 50 35.56 -6.01 -5.50
N ASN A 51 35.72 -5.60 -6.76
CA ASN A 51 34.81 -4.68 -7.42
C ASN A 51 33.40 -5.28 -7.57
N LEU A 52 33.29 -6.55 -7.98
CA LEU A 52 32.00 -7.23 -8.07
C LEU A 52 31.29 -7.25 -6.73
N PHE A 53 31.98 -7.66 -5.67
CA PHE A 53 31.39 -7.76 -4.34
C PHE A 53 30.97 -6.39 -3.78
N ASN A 54 31.81 -5.38 -3.93
CA ASN A 54 31.47 -4.02 -3.51
C ASN A 54 30.27 -3.47 -4.28
N ASN A 55 30.19 -3.72 -5.58
CA ASN A 55 29.08 -3.29 -6.41
C ASN A 55 27.77 -4.03 -6.10
N LEU A 56 27.81 -5.24 -5.56
CA LEU A 56 26.60 -6.01 -5.24
C LEU A 56 25.83 -5.43 -4.05
N PHE A 57 26.52 -4.89 -3.04
CA PHE A 57 25.89 -4.53 -1.76
C PHE A 57 26.22 -3.13 -1.25
N PHE A 58 27.38 -2.57 -1.62
CA PHE A 58 27.92 -1.36 -1.01
C PHE A 58 28.04 -0.17 -1.97
N SER A 59 27.56 -0.30 -3.20
CA SER A 59 27.55 0.78 -4.18
C SER A 59 26.15 1.33 -4.38
N ALA A 60 25.97 2.63 -4.17
CA ALA A 60 24.72 3.35 -4.38
C ALA A 60 24.24 3.33 -5.84
N GLU A 61 25.16 3.08 -6.80
CA GLU A 61 24.80 2.98 -8.23
C GLU A 61 24.06 1.68 -8.58
N ARG A 62 24.24 0.62 -7.80
CA ARG A 62 23.76 -0.73 -8.13
C ARG A 62 22.88 -1.37 -7.08
N TYR A 63 22.94 -0.88 -5.85
CA TYR A 63 22.15 -1.41 -4.74
C TYR A 63 21.43 -0.29 -4.02
N ASP A 64 20.13 -0.45 -3.85
CA ASP A 64 19.28 0.47 -3.09
C ASP A 64 18.15 -0.31 -2.40
N LEU A 65 18.15 -0.28 -1.08
CA LEU A 65 17.06 -0.81 -0.25
C LEU A 65 15.78 0.00 -0.38
N SER A 66 15.87 1.21 -0.90
CA SER A 66 14.86 2.28 -0.81
C SER A 66 14.56 2.73 0.64
N ALA A 67 13.86 3.84 0.77
CA ALA A 67 13.44 4.34 2.09
C ALA A 67 12.54 3.34 2.83
N VAL A 68 11.66 2.65 2.10
CA VAL A 68 10.77 1.62 2.65
C VAL A 68 11.55 0.41 3.15
N GLY A 69 12.48 -0.09 2.35
CA GLY A 69 13.31 -1.24 2.72
C GLY A 69 14.18 -0.92 3.94
N ARG A 70 14.80 0.26 3.98
CA ARG A 70 15.62 0.70 5.13
C ARG A 70 14.77 0.86 6.40
N MET A 71 13.60 1.44 6.31
CA MET A 71 12.68 1.58 7.44
C MET A 71 12.29 0.21 8.02
N LYS A 72 11.87 -0.72 7.16
CA LYS A 72 11.51 -2.09 7.58
C LYS A 72 12.69 -2.84 8.18
N PHE A 73 13.85 -2.72 7.57
CA PHE A 73 15.09 -3.34 8.03
C PHE A 73 15.48 -2.84 9.42
N ASN A 74 15.53 -1.53 9.63
CA ASN A 74 15.87 -0.93 10.91
C ASN A 74 14.86 -1.31 12.01
N ARG A 75 13.57 -1.28 11.68
CA ARG A 75 12.51 -1.66 12.62
C ARG A 75 12.61 -3.14 13.03
N ARG A 76 12.90 -4.03 12.07
CA ARG A 76 13.07 -5.46 12.36
C ARG A 76 14.25 -5.74 13.27
N LEU A 77 15.32 -4.99 13.14
CA LEU A 77 16.53 -5.09 13.97
C LEU A 77 16.40 -4.33 15.30
N GLY A 78 15.26 -3.70 15.60
CA GLY A 78 15.05 -2.94 16.83
C GLY A 78 15.88 -1.66 16.94
N ARG A 79 16.29 -1.08 15.81
CA ARG A 79 17.05 0.18 15.79
C ARG A 79 16.11 1.36 15.97
N GLU A 80 16.54 2.38 16.73
CA GLU A 80 15.78 3.62 16.95
C GLU A 80 15.65 4.46 15.68
N ALA A 81 16.71 4.49 14.85
CA ALA A 81 16.69 5.24 13.60
C ALA A 81 15.82 4.56 12.54
N ILE A 82 14.73 5.20 12.15
CA ILE A 82 13.84 4.72 11.08
C ILE A 82 14.44 4.97 9.70
N VAL A 83 15.25 6.03 9.55
CA VAL A 83 15.84 6.49 8.29
C VAL A 83 17.33 6.17 8.25
N GLY A 84 17.87 5.87 7.07
CA GLY A 84 19.29 5.59 6.87
C GLY A 84 19.63 5.50 5.39
N GLU A 85 20.90 5.21 5.10
CA GLU A 85 21.37 5.06 3.72
C GLU A 85 20.73 3.84 3.02
N GLY A 86 20.50 3.94 1.72
CA GLY A 86 19.93 2.86 0.89
C GLY A 86 20.89 1.68 0.67
N ILE A 87 22.19 1.85 0.92
CA ILE A 87 23.21 0.80 0.81
C ILE A 87 23.36 0.02 2.12
N LEU A 88 23.86 -1.21 2.03
CA LEU A 88 24.17 -2.01 3.22
C LEU A 88 25.46 -1.51 3.88
N ALA A 89 25.48 -1.49 5.21
CA ALA A 89 26.67 -1.38 6.02
C ALA A 89 27.15 -2.77 6.50
N ARG A 90 28.38 -2.88 6.94
CA ARG A 90 28.90 -4.16 7.49
C ARG A 90 28.19 -4.55 8.77
N GLU A 91 27.84 -3.57 9.57
CA GLU A 91 27.07 -3.72 10.82
C GLU A 91 25.68 -4.30 10.54
N ASP A 92 25.06 -3.96 9.40
CA ASP A 92 23.78 -4.51 8.99
C ASP A 92 23.83 -6.03 8.84
N ILE A 93 24.91 -6.55 8.22
CA ILE A 93 25.10 -7.99 8.03
C ILE A 93 25.27 -8.71 9.37
N VAL A 94 26.05 -8.11 10.29
CA VAL A 94 26.25 -8.69 11.63
C VAL A 94 24.94 -8.73 12.40
N ASP A 95 24.15 -7.66 12.40
CA ASP A 95 22.87 -7.60 13.10
C ASP A 95 21.84 -8.58 12.52
N VAL A 96 21.81 -8.78 11.19
CA VAL A 96 20.98 -9.80 10.56
C VAL A 96 21.35 -11.20 11.03
N LEU A 97 22.65 -11.52 11.04
CA LEU A 97 23.13 -12.82 11.52
C LEU A 97 22.77 -13.04 12.99
N ARG A 98 22.93 -12.01 13.84
CA ARG A 98 22.54 -12.06 15.24
C ARG A 98 21.05 -12.36 15.37
N THR A 99 20.21 -11.63 14.67
CA THR A 99 18.75 -11.83 14.68
C THR A 99 18.35 -13.23 14.20
N LEU A 100 18.99 -13.76 13.15
CA LEU A 100 18.74 -15.13 12.68
C LEU A 100 19.08 -16.18 13.72
N ILE A 101 20.19 -16.02 14.44
CA ILE A 101 20.59 -16.92 15.52
C ILE A 101 19.61 -16.80 16.69
N ASP A 102 19.20 -15.59 17.08
CA ASP A 102 18.23 -15.37 18.15
C ASP A 102 16.89 -16.04 17.83
N ILE A 103 16.38 -15.93 16.61
CA ILE A 103 15.18 -16.64 16.14
C ILE A 103 15.39 -18.17 16.22
N ARG A 104 16.54 -18.66 15.77
CA ARG A 104 16.89 -20.09 15.84
C ARG A 104 16.92 -20.60 17.28
N ASN A 105 17.37 -19.78 18.21
CA ASN A 105 17.41 -20.07 19.65
C ASN A 105 16.06 -19.86 20.37
N GLY A 106 14.99 -19.53 19.63
CA GLY A 106 13.66 -19.28 20.19
C GLY A 106 13.47 -17.88 20.77
N LYS A 107 14.40 -16.98 20.56
CA LYS A 107 14.31 -15.56 20.97
C LYS A 107 13.76 -14.73 19.82
N GLY A 108 12.45 -14.67 19.68
CA GLY A 108 11.76 -13.94 18.59
C GLY A 108 10.90 -14.85 17.73
N SER A 109 10.25 -14.28 16.76
CA SER A 109 9.33 -14.97 15.84
C SER A 109 9.73 -14.73 14.39
N VAL A 110 9.37 -15.68 13.54
CA VAL A 110 9.46 -15.52 12.09
C VAL A 110 8.37 -14.56 11.61
N ASP A 111 8.70 -13.70 10.65
CA ASP A 111 7.72 -12.76 10.09
C ASP A 111 6.62 -13.50 9.33
N ASP A 112 5.39 -13.06 9.54
CA ASP A 112 4.25 -13.50 8.74
C ASP A 112 4.26 -12.75 7.40
N ILE A 113 4.36 -13.51 6.30
CA ILE A 113 4.42 -12.97 4.94
C ILE A 113 3.10 -12.31 4.53
N ASP A 114 1.97 -12.82 5.02
CA ASP A 114 0.64 -12.34 4.65
C ASP A 114 0.15 -11.16 5.51
N HIS A 115 0.89 -10.82 6.55
CA HIS A 115 0.61 -9.66 7.38
C HIS A 115 0.72 -8.36 6.56
N LEU A 116 -0.32 -7.49 6.58
CA LEU A 116 -0.32 -6.24 5.81
C LEU A 116 0.74 -5.22 6.25
N GLY A 117 1.39 -5.43 7.37
CA GLY A 117 2.60 -4.72 7.75
C GLY A 117 3.83 -5.12 6.94
N ASN A 118 3.82 -6.27 6.27
CA ASN A 118 4.90 -6.80 5.43
C ASN A 118 4.57 -6.74 3.94
N ARG A 119 3.30 -6.47 3.59
CA ARG A 119 2.82 -6.31 2.21
C ARG A 119 2.39 -4.88 2.00
N ARG A 120 3.02 -4.20 1.05
CA ARG A 120 2.69 -2.82 0.71
C ARG A 120 1.95 -2.74 -0.62
N VAL A 121 1.23 -1.66 -0.80
CA VAL A 121 0.53 -1.34 -2.05
C VAL A 121 1.37 -0.36 -2.86
N ARG A 122 1.56 -0.64 -4.14
CA ARG A 122 2.15 0.28 -5.11
C ARG A 122 1.04 0.97 -5.88
N SER A 123 0.97 2.28 -5.76
CA SER A 123 0.02 3.10 -6.51
C SER A 123 0.45 3.26 -7.97
N VAL A 124 -0.46 3.74 -8.81
CA VAL A 124 -0.15 4.06 -10.21
C VAL A 124 0.98 5.08 -10.34
N GLY A 125 1.07 6.06 -9.43
CA GLY A 125 2.13 7.06 -9.41
C GLY A 125 3.51 6.44 -9.27
N GLU A 126 3.69 5.51 -8.31
CA GLU A 126 4.96 4.80 -8.12
C GLU A 126 5.31 3.91 -9.33
N MET A 127 4.33 3.21 -9.89
CA MET A 127 4.54 2.39 -11.10
C MET A 127 4.93 3.24 -12.31
N ALA A 128 4.30 4.38 -12.50
CA ALA A 128 4.63 5.33 -13.57
C ALA A 128 6.02 5.94 -13.38
N GLU A 129 6.39 6.30 -12.14
CA GLU A 129 7.74 6.78 -11.79
C GLU A 129 8.80 5.75 -12.17
N ASN A 130 8.58 4.48 -11.84
CA ASN A 130 9.53 3.42 -12.19
C ASN A 130 9.71 3.28 -13.72
N GLN A 131 8.65 3.41 -14.50
CA GLN A 131 8.74 3.38 -15.97
C GLN A 131 9.43 4.64 -16.52
N PHE A 132 9.16 5.79 -15.93
CA PHE A 132 9.86 7.03 -16.28
C PHE A 132 11.37 6.89 -16.02
N ARG A 133 11.76 6.34 -14.87
CA ARG A 133 13.15 6.05 -14.51
C ARG A 133 13.82 5.11 -15.51
N VAL A 134 13.15 4.05 -15.94
CA VAL A 134 13.64 3.14 -17.01
C VAL A 134 13.86 3.90 -18.31
N GLY A 135 12.94 4.78 -18.68
CA GLY A 135 13.07 5.65 -19.86
C GLY A 135 14.28 6.58 -19.74
N LEU A 136 14.52 7.20 -18.57
CA LEU A 136 15.67 8.07 -18.33
C LEU A 136 17.01 7.31 -18.43
N ILE A 137 17.08 6.09 -17.89
CA ILE A 137 18.30 5.24 -17.98
C ILE A 137 18.62 4.93 -19.45
N ARG A 138 17.60 4.70 -20.29
CA ARG A 138 17.80 4.51 -21.74
C ARG A 138 18.33 5.78 -22.40
N VAL A 139 17.82 6.95 -22.02
CA VAL A 139 18.32 8.25 -22.52
C VAL A 139 19.75 8.49 -22.07
N GLU A 140 20.07 8.27 -20.79
CA GLU A 140 21.41 8.39 -20.23
C GLU A 140 22.43 7.53 -21.01
N ARG A 141 22.08 6.27 -21.26
CA ARG A 141 22.94 5.36 -22.06
C ARG A 141 23.17 5.89 -23.46
N ALA A 142 22.12 6.34 -24.14
CA ALA A 142 22.23 6.89 -25.49
C ALA A 142 23.08 8.18 -25.53
N VAL A 143 22.96 9.03 -24.52
CA VAL A 143 23.79 10.25 -24.38
C VAL A 143 25.26 9.88 -24.13
N LYS A 144 25.55 8.93 -23.25
CA LYS A 144 26.92 8.43 -23.01
C LYS A 144 27.56 7.85 -24.27
N GLU A 145 26.81 7.07 -25.04
CA GLU A 145 27.27 6.52 -26.33
C GLU A 145 27.58 7.64 -27.34
N ARG A 146 26.70 8.64 -27.46
CA ARG A 146 26.93 9.78 -28.35
C ARG A 146 28.13 10.60 -27.93
N LEU A 147 28.31 10.88 -26.63
CA LEU A 147 29.47 11.59 -26.12
C LEU A 147 30.78 10.85 -26.39
N SER A 148 30.78 9.52 -26.35
CA SER A 148 31.97 8.72 -26.64
C SER A 148 32.34 8.66 -28.12
N LEU A 149 31.36 8.86 -29.02
CA LEU A 149 31.54 8.79 -30.47
C LEU A 149 31.70 10.17 -31.12
N ALA A 150 31.29 11.24 -30.46
CA ALA A 150 31.33 12.57 -31.04
C ALA A 150 32.64 13.30 -30.72
N GLU A 151 33.22 13.92 -31.75
CA GLU A 151 34.14 15.05 -31.57
C GLU A 151 33.31 16.18 -30.96
N SER A 152 33.63 16.55 -29.72
CA SER A 152 32.77 17.35 -28.82
C SER A 152 32.64 18.84 -29.19
N GLU A 153 33.18 19.27 -30.32
CA GLU A 153 33.10 20.66 -30.75
C GLU A 153 31.77 20.96 -31.45
N GLY A 154 30.92 21.77 -30.81
CA GLY A 154 29.71 22.35 -31.38
C GLY A 154 28.39 21.63 -31.13
N LEU A 155 28.35 20.55 -30.34
CA LEU A 155 27.11 19.87 -29.97
C LEU A 155 26.35 20.60 -28.84
N MET A 156 25.09 20.91 -29.10
CA MET A 156 24.21 21.45 -28.07
C MET A 156 23.55 20.31 -27.28
N PRO A 157 23.22 20.50 -25.99
CA PRO A 157 22.52 19.48 -25.18
C PRO A 157 21.23 18.98 -25.82
N GLN A 158 20.51 19.84 -26.54
CA GLN A 158 19.27 19.49 -27.22
C GLN A 158 19.47 18.48 -28.38
N ASP A 159 20.64 18.46 -29.00
CA ASP A 159 20.96 17.51 -30.06
C ASP A 159 21.28 16.11 -29.53
N MET A 160 21.70 16.04 -28.28
CA MET A 160 22.09 14.78 -27.62
C MET A 160 20.91 14.10 -26.91
N ILE A 161 19.96 14.88 -26.40
CA ILE A 161 18.85 14.37 -25.60
C ILE A 161 17.68 14.00 -26.52
N ASN A 162 17.24 12.74 -26.46
CA ASN A 162 16.08 12.25 -27.16
C ASN A 162 14.99 11.82 -26.16
N ALA A 163 13.83 12.46 -26.19
CA ALA A 163 12.71 12.17 -25.32
C ALA A 163 11.91 10.90 -25.71
N LYS A 164 12.13 10.36 -26.93
CA LYS A 164 11.36 9.21 -27.43
C LYS A 164 11.43 7.96 -26.53
N PRO A 165 12.57 7.55 -25.92
CA PRO A 165 12.63 6.41 -25.06
C PRO A 165 11.77 6.54 -23.78
N VAL A 166 11.66 7.76 -23.24
CA VAL A 166 10.79 8.03 -22.07
C VAL A 166 9.33 7.94 -22.47
N ALA A 167 8.95 8.61 -23.57
CA ALA A 167 7.58 8.55 -24.10
C ALA A 167 7.17 7.11 -24.45
N ALA A 168 8.08 6.32 -25.04
CA ALA A 168 7.83 4.92 -25.35
C ALA A 168 7.61 4.06 -24.09
N ALA A 169 8.43 4.24 -23.05
CA ALA A 169 8.29 3.49 -21.80
C ALA A 169 6.96 3.79 -21.09
N ILE A 170 6.56 5.05 -21.03
CA ILE A 170 5.26 5.46 -20.46
C ILE A 170 4.10 4.91 -21.29
N LYS A 171 4.16 5.03 -22.62
CA LYS A 171 3.13 4.50 -23.51
C LYS A 171 3.00 2.99 -23.42
N GLU A 172 4.11 2.28 -23.32
CA GLU A 172 4.15 0.83 -23.13
C GLU A 172 3.46 0.42 -21.82
N PHE A 173 3.74 1.13 -20.73
CA PHE A 173 3.11 0.87 -19.43
C PHE A 173 1.59 1.04 -19.48
N PHE A 174 1.10 2.20 -19.91
CA PHE A 174 -0.35 2.45 -19.96
C PHE A 174 -1.08 1.65 -21.04
N GLY A 175 -0.41 1.22 -22.09
CA GLY A 175 -1.01 0.46 -23.19
C GLY A 175 -0.96 -1.06 -23.05
N SER A 176 0.04 -1.60 -22.34
CA SER A 176 0.32 -3.06 -22.34
C SER A 176 0.45 -3.66 -20.95
N SER A 177 0.45 -2.86 -19.88
CA SER A 177 0.52 -3.41 -18.51
C SER A 177 -0.75 -4.16 -18.17
N GLN A 178 -0.61 -5.29 -17.47
CA GLN A 178 -1.73 -6.06 -16.92
C GLN A 178 -2.58 -5.26 -15.92
N LEU A 179 -1.99 -4.27 -15.26
CA LEU A 179 -2.65 -3.43 -14.26
C LEU A 179 -3.33 -2.20 -14.88
N SER A 180 -2.98 -1.84 -16.11
CA SER A 180 -3.67 -0.81 -16.88
C SER A 180 -4.81 -1.46 -17.68
N GLN A 181 -6.04 -1.21 -17.27
CA GLN A 181 -7.24 -1.86 -17.79
C GLN A 181 -8.26 -0.83 -18.25
N PHE A 182 -9.16 -1.23 -19.14
CA PHE A 182 -10.34 -0.43 -19.42
C PHE A 182 -11.15 -0.26 -18.14
N MET A 183 -11.62 0.98 -17.91
CA MET A 183 -12.46 1.26 -16.76
C MET A 183 -13.81 0.57 -16.90
N ASP A 184 -14.22 -0.12 -15.85
CA ASP A 184 -15.54 -0.69 -15.74
C ASP A 184 -16.53 0.47 -15.52
N GLN A 185 -17.32 0.79 -16.52
CA GLN A 185 -18.13 2.02 -16.60
C GLN A 185 -19.61 1.73 -16.82
N ASN A 186 -20.14 0.68 -16.17
CA ASN A 186 -21.55 0.34 -16.24
C ASN A 186 -22.44 1.32 -15.45
N ASN A 187 -21.93 1.74 -14.29
CA ASN A 187 -22.58 2.68 -13.37
C ASN A 187 -21.52 3.41 -12.53
N PRO A 188 -21.88 4.49 -11.81
CA PRO A 188 -20.91 5.21 -10.96
C PRO A 188 -20.21 4.33 -9.92
N LEU A 189 -20.91 3.36 -9.34
CA LEU A 189 -20.34 2.45 -8.36
C LEU A 189 -19.27 1.53 -8.97
N SER A 190 -19.46 1.05 -10.20
CA SER A 190 -18.47 0.22 -10.89
C SER A 190 -17.17 0.99 -11.15
N GLU A 191 -17.25 2.28 -11.46
CA GLU A 191 -16.09 3.15 -11.62
C GLU A 191 -15.32 3.33 -10.32
N VAL A 192 -16.01 3.65 -9.22
CA VAL A 192 -15.41 3.84 -7.90
C VAL A 192 -14.73 2.56 -7.41
N THR A 193 -15.41 1.43 -7.51
CA THR A 193 -14.87 0.14 -7.07
C THR A 193 -13.70 -0.31 -7.92
N HIS A 194 -13.70 -0.04 -9.22
CA HIS A 194 -12.56 -0.34 -10.09
C HIS A 194 -11.32 0.47 -9.70
N LYS A 195 -11.49 1.76 -9.41
CA LYS A 195 -10.39 2.65 -8.99
C LYS A 195 -9.81 2.29 -7.60
N ARG A 196 -10.61 1.69 -6.73
CA ARG A 196 -10.21 1.26 -5.37
C ARG A 196 -9.78 -0.21 -5.29
N ARG A 197 -9.54 -0.85 -6.42
CA ARG A 197 -9.13 -2.26 -6.48
C ARG A 197 -7.66 -2.44 -6.13
N VAL A 198 -7.35 -3.47 -5.36
CA VAL A 198 -5.99 -3.89 -5.01
C VAL A 198 -5.76 -5.29 -5.57
N SER A 199 -4.77 -5.45 -6.44
CA SER A 199 -4.43 -6.72 -7.07
C SER A 199 -3.11 -7.27 -6.54
N ALA A 200 -3.06 -8.56 -6.24
CA ALA A 200 -1.82 -9.27 -5.94
C ALA A 200 -1.09 -9.75 -7.21
N LEU A 201 -1.71 -9.58 -8.38
CA LEU A 201 -1.20 -9.99 -9.68
C LEU A 201 -0.38 -8.86 -10.33
N GLY A 202 0.32 -9.20 -11.42
CA GLY A 202 1.02 -8.22 -12.24
C GLY A 202 2.53 -8.19 -12.02
N PRO A 203 3.23 -7.19 -12.57
CA PRO A 203 4.69 -7.09 -12.47
C PRO A 203 5.16 -6.99 -11.01
N GLY A 204 6.03 -7.92 -10.61
CA GLY A 204 6.52 -8.02 -9.22
C GLY A 204 5.52 -8.64 -8.24
N GLY A 205 4.36 -9.12 -8.71
CA GLY A 205 3.35 -9.82 -7.93
C GLY A 205 3.34 -11.34 -8.17
N LEU A 206 2.23 -11.96 -7.77
CA LEU A 206 2.01 -13.40 -7.90
C LEU A 206 1.44 -13.76 -9.28
N THR A 207 1.60 -15.03 -9.66
CA THR A 207 0.85 -15.63 -10.76
C THR A 207 -0.28 -16.48 -10.20
N ARG A 208 -1.38 -16.62 -10.93
CA ARG A 208 -2.58 -17.37 -10.48
C ARG A 208 -2.24 -18.80 -10.08
N GLU A 209 -1.38 -19.45 -10.88
CA GLU A 209 -0.99 -20.86 -10.72
C GLU A 209 -0.11 -21.10 -9.48
N ARG A 210 0.64 -20.05 -9.07
CA ARG A 210 1.55 -20.14 -7.92
C ARG A 210 0.94 -19.64 -6.62
N ALA A 211 -0.26 -19.03 -6.68
CA ALA A 211 -0.94 -18.55 -5.50
C ALA A 211 -1.65 -19.70 -4.77
N GLY A 212 -1.14 -20.05 -3.59
CA GLY A 212 -1.75 -21.01 -2.67
C GLY A 212 -3.00 -20.46 -1.98
N PHE A 213 -3.60 -21.27 -1.10
CA PHE A 213 -4.77 -20.87 -0.30
C PHE A 213 -4.42 -19.77 0.70
N GLU A 214 -3.25 -19.83 1.32
CA GLU A 214 -2.81 -18.87 2.36
C GLU A 214 -2.86 -17.41 1.89
N VAL A 215 -2.43 -17.14 0.64
CA VAL A 215 -2.44 -15.79 0.06
C VAL A 215 -3.85 -15.32 -0.28
N ARG A 216 -4.81 -16.24 -0.47
CA ARG A 216 -6.19 -15.96 -0.86
C ARG A 216 -7.12 -15.80 0.33
N ASP A 217 -6.69 -16.25 1.51
CA ASP A 217 -7.46 -16.19 2.73
C ASP A 217 -7.54 -14.77 3.30
N VAL A 218 -8.54 -14.55 4.15
CA VAL A 218 -8.69 -13.30 4.89
C VAL A 218 -7.77 -13.33 6.10
N HIS A 219 -6.82 -12.42 6.13
CA HIS A 219 -5.90 -12.26 7.25
C HIS A 219 -6.48 -11.30 8.31
N PRO A 220 -6.26 -11.49 9.61
CA PRO A 220 -6.75 -10.57 10.65
C PRO A 220 -6.36 -9.11 10.45
N THR A 221 -5.20 -8.83 9.85
CA THR A 221 -4.74 -7.47 9.53
C THR A 221 -5.51 -6.80 8.39
N HIS A 222 -6.40 -7.52 7.71
CA HIS A 222 -7.30 -6.94 6.71
C HIS A 222 -8.38 -6.05 7.34
N TYR A 223 -8.61 -6.17 8.63
CA TYR A 223 -9.59 -5.37 9.35
C TYR A 223 -9.38 -3.88 9.12
N GLY A 224 -10.40 -3.19 8.62
CA GLY A 224 -10.36 -1.76 8.31
C GLY A 224 -9.47 -1.36 7.12
N ARG A 225 -8.82 -2.28 6.42
CA ARG A 225 -7.89 -2.03 5.30
C ARG A 225 -8.34 -2.64 3.99
N VAL A 226 -8.71 -3.90 4.02
CA VAL A 226 -9.16 -4.66 2.85
C VAL A 226 -10.50 -5.30 3.18
N CYS A 227 -11.47 -5.17 2.28
CA CYS A 227 -12.79 -5.77 2.46
C CYS A 227 -12.70 -7.29 2.45
N PRO A 228 -13.26 -7.97 3.46
CA PRO A 228 -13.25 -9.43 3.52
C PRO A 228 -14.28 -10.08 2.58
N ILE A 229 -15.21 -9.31 2.01
CA ILE A 229 -16.35 -9.79 1.24
C ILE A 229 -16.13 -9.59 -0.26
N GLU A 230 -15.70 -8.39 -0.68
CA GLU A 230 -15.63 -8.03 -2.10
C GLU A 230 -14.39 -8.61 -2.76
N THR A 231 -14.54 -9.70 -3.48
CA THR A 231 -13.53 -10.34 -4.32
C THR A 231 -14.20 -11.00 -5.52
N PRO A 232 -13.53 -11.17 -6.68
CA PRO A 232 -14.08 -11.92 -7.79
C PRO A 232 -14.37 -13.38 -7.44
N GLU A 233 -15.34 -13.96 -8.11
CA GLU A 233 -15.57 -15.40 -8.11
C GLU A 233 -14.66 -16.08 -9.17
N GLY A 234 -14.13 -17.26 -8.86
CA GLY A 234 -13.32 -18.05 -9.80
C GLY A 234 -11.82 -17.99 -9.54
N PRO A 235 -10.96 -18.08 -10.59
CA PRO A 235 -9.50 -18.27 -10.42
C PRO A 235 -8.78 -17.13 -9.70
N ASN A 236 -9.37 -15.94 -9.68
CA ASN A 236 -8.80 -14.75 -9.06
C ASN A 236 -9.32 -14.48 -7.64
N ILE A 237 -10.07 -15.40 -7.05
CA ILE A 237 -10.60 -15.24 -5.69
C ILE A 237 -9.47 -14.99 -4.70
N GLY A 238 -9.64 -13.99 -3.84
CA GLY A 238 -8.64 -13.59 -2.85
C GLY A 238 -7.38 -12.90 -3.39
N LEU A 239 -7.17 -12.87 -4.72
CA LEU A 239 -6.02 -12.19 -5.34
C LEU A 239 -6.34 -10.78 -5.81
N ILE A 240 -7.61 -10.51 -6.07
CA ILE A 240 -8.11 -9.18 -6.41
C ILE A 240 -9.09 -8.77 -5.33
N ASN A 241 -8.73 -7.75 -4.56
CA ASN A 241 -9.51 -7.28 -3.43
C ASN A 241 -9.86 -5.80 -3.60
N SER A 242 -10.74 -5.29 -2.76
CA SER A 242 -11.09 -3.88 -2.70
C SER A 242 -10.65 -3.26 -1.39
N LEU A 243 -10.20 -2.00 -1.43
CA LEU A 243 -9.90 -1.23 -0.23
C LEU A 243 -11.15 -1.04 0.62
N ALA A 244 -11.00 -1.13 1.93
CA ALA A 244 -12.05 -0.75 2.86
C ALA A 244 -12.39 0.74 2.73
N THR A 245 -13.59 1.13 3.17
CA THR A 245 -14.17 2.46 2.92
C THR A 245 -13.24 3.60 3.34
N TYR A 246 -12.63 3.51 4.52
CA TYR A 246 -11.77 4.57 5.08
C TYR A 246 -10.27 4.26 5.00
N ALA A 247 -9.89 3.15 4.39
CA ALA A 247 -8.48 2.79 4.23
C ALA A 247 -7.76 3.77 3.31
N ARG A 248 -6.53 4.10 3.67
CA ARG A 248 -5.61 4.89 2.85
C ARG A 248 -4.22 4.27 2.88
N THR A 249 -3.35 4.70 1.96
CA THR A 249 -1.93 4.33 1.95
C THR A 249 -1.11 5.42 2.63
N ASN A 250 -0.11 5.03 3.42
CA ASN A 250 0.86 5.96 3.97
C ASN A 250 1.98 6.27 2.95
N ASN A 251 2.93 7.12 3.33
CA ASN A 251 4.06 7.52 2.49
C ASN A 251 4.96 6.35 2.06
N TYR A 252 4.92 5.24 2.77
CA TYR A 252 5.67 4.02 2.47
C TYR A 252 4.86 2.99 1.66
N GLY A 253 3.58 3.25 1.41
CA GLY A 253 2.67 2.35 0.68
C GLY A 253 1.97 1.31 1.55
N PHE A 254 2.08 1.36 2.88
CA PHE A 254 1.33 0.48 3.77
C PHE A 254 -0.09 1.01 3.99
N LEU A 255 -1.04 0.08 4.12
CA LEU A 255 -2.43 0.43 4.36
C LEU A 255 -2.64 0.83 5.83
N GLU A 256 -3.32 1.95 6.02
CA GLU A 256 -3.71 2.50 7.30
C GLU A 256 -5.23 2.58 7.44
N SER A 257 -5.69 2.41 8.67
CA SER A 257 -7.10 2.56 9.04
C SER A 257 -7.25 3.66 10.09
N PRO A 258 -8.35 4.45 10.06
CA PRO A 258 -8.59 5.50 11.04
C PRO A 258 -9.18 4.93 12.34
N TYR A 259 -8.75 5.50 13.45
CA TYR A 259 -9.26 5.19 14.79
C TYR A 259 -9.43 6.47 15.59
N ARG A 260 -10.44 6.52 16.45
CA ARG A 260 -10.67 7.60 17.40
C ARG A 260 -9.83 7.36 18.65
N LYS A 261 -9.09 8.37 19.08
CA LYS A 261 -8.26 8.29 20.28
C LYS A 261 -9.12 8.28 21.54
N VAL A 262 -8.77 7.41 22.47
CA VAL A 262 -9.38 7.33 23.79
C VAL A 262 -8.39 7.85 24.82
N VAL A 263 -8.83 8.74 25.71
CA VAL A 263 -8.04 9.29 26.80
C VAL A 263 -8.84 9.13 28.09
N ASP A 264 -8.26 8.46 29.07
CA ASP A 264 -8.87 8.20 30.39
C ASP A 264 -10.32 7.63 30.30
N GLY A 265 -10.53 6.68 29.37
CA GLY A 265 -11.83 6.05 29.15
C GLY A 265 -12.87 6.90 28.43
N ALA A 266 -12.49 8.10 27.96
CA ALA A 266 -13.33 8.98 27.14
C ALA A 266 -12.88 8.98 25.67
N VAL A 267 -13.82 8.78 24.75
CA VAL A 267 -13.56 8.84 23.32
C VAL A 267 -13.47 10.27 22.86
N THR A 268 -12.39 10.64 22.19
CA THR A 268 -12.17 11.98 21.64
C THR A 268 -12.55 12.05 20.15
N ASP A 269 -12.67 13.26 19.61
CA ASP A 269 -12.86 13.48 18.17
C ASP A 269 -11.56 13.44 17.37
N GLN A 270 -10.42 13.24 18.04
CA GLN A 270 -9.13 13.11 17.38
C GLN A 270 -9.05 11.76 16.66
N ILE A 271 -8.83 11.82 15.34
CA ILE A 271 -8.67 10.62 14.48
C ILE A 271 -7.19 10.46 14.16
N GLU A 272 -6.67 9.28 14.45
CA GLU A 272 -5.32 8.85 14.09
C GLU A 272 -5.39 7.66 13.13
N TYR A 273 -4.50 7.65 12.13
CA TYR A 273 -4.39 6.55 11.18
C TYR A 273 -3.26 5.62 11.61
N LEU A 274 -3.58 4.36 11.80
CA LEU A 274 -2.63 3.35 12.25
C LEU A 274 -2.36 2.32 11.14
N SER A 275 -1.08 2.00 10.96
CA SER A 275 -0.67 0.85 10.13
C SER A 275 -0.94 -0.46 10.87
N ALA A 276 -0.95 -1.58 10.14
CA ALA A 276 -1.18 -2.90 10.76
C ALA A 276 -0.13 -3.27 11.84
N ILE A 277 1.09 -2.75 11.72
CA ILE A 277 2.15 -3.01 12.70
C ILE A 277 1.94 -2.17 13.96
N ASP A 278 1.56 -0.91 13.80
CA ASP A 278 1.34 0.00 14.92
C ASP A 278 0.09 -0.39 15.70
N GLU A 279 -0.96 -0.81 15.00
CA GLU A 279 -2.21 -1.28 15.58
C GLU A 279 -2.03 -2.44 16.56
N ALA A 280 -1.11 -3.36 16.28
CA ALA A 280 -0.85 -4.52 17.15
C ALA A 280 -0.45 -4.15 18.59
N ASN A 281 0.06 -2.93 18.80
CA ASN A 281 0.49 -2.45 20.10
C ASN A 281 -0.64 -1.85 20.96
N TYR A 282 -1.82 -1.65 20.38
CA TYR A 282 -2.92 -0.92 21.01
C TYR A 282 -4.14 -1.81 21.26
N VAL A 283 -4.92 -1.40 22.26
CA VAL A 283 -6.22 -2.00 22.58
C VAL A 283 -7.30 -1.11 21.93
N ILE A 284 -8.08 -1.69 21.04
CA ILE A 284 -9.04 -0.96 20.22
C ILE A 284 -10.47 -1.44 20.47
N ALA A 285 -11.33 -0.53 20.93
CA ALA A 285 -12.73 -0.81 21.13
C ALA A 285 -13.51 -0.85 19.82
N GLN A 286 -14.57 -1.65 19.77
CA GLN A 286 -15.45 -1.72 18.61
C GLN A 286 -16.34 -0.46 18.50
N ALA A 287 -16.73 -0.09 17.28
CA ALA A 287 -17.59 1.07 17.02
C ALA A 287 -18.98 0.95 17.67
N SER A 288 -19.45 -0.26 17.96
CA SER A 288 -20.74 -0.54 18.60
C SER A 288 -20.72 -0.43 20.12
N ALA A 289 -19.57 -0.19 20.74
CA ALA A 289 -19.48 -0.05 22.19
C ALA A 289 -20.36 1.10 22.69
N PRO A 290 -21.21 0.89 23.72
CA PRO A 290 -22.09 1.93 24.22
C PRO A 290 -21.30 3.06 24.89
N LEU A 291 -21.64 4.29 24.56
CA LEU A 291 -21.04 5.50 25.11
C LEU A 291 -22.10 6.36 25.79
N ASP A 292 -21.75 7.00 26.90
CA ASP A 292 -22.57 8.01 27.53
C ASP A 292 -22.60 9.34 26.74
N ALA A 293 -23.38 10.29 27.18
CA ALA A 293 -23.49 11.61 26.54
C ALA A 293 -22.19 12.44 26.59
N LYS A 294 -21.21 12.02 27.40
CA LYS A 294 -19.90 12.67 27.54
C LYS A 294 -18.79 11.90 26.80
N GLY A 295 -19.12 10.79 26.13
CA GLY A 295 -18.18 9.98 25.39
C GLY A 295 -17.42 8.93 26.21
N HIS A 296 -17.82 8.67 27.46
CA HIS A 296 -17.24 7.55 28.26
C HIS A 296 -17.94 6.25 27.94
N PHE A 297 -17.19 5.14 28.03
CA PHE A 297 -17.76 3.80 27.84
C PHE A 297 -18.74 3.49 29.00
N GLU A 298 -19.91 2.95 28.63
CA GLU A 298 -20.86 2.41 29.57
C GLU A 298 -20.49 0.97 29.92
N GLY A 299 -20.33 0.69 31.24
CA GLY A 299 -20.01 -0.65 31.72
C GLY A 299 -18.55 -0.83 32.17
N GLU A 300 -18.32 -1.84 32.99
CA GLU A 300 -17.00 -2.17 33.56
C GLU A 300 -16.08 -2.84 32.50
N LEU A 301 -16.66 -3.58 31.55
CA LEU A 301 -15.94 -4.32 30.52
C LEU A 301 -16.41 -3.90 29.14
N VAL A 302 -15.44 -3.60 28.28
CA VAL A 302 -15.64 -3.20 26.88
C VAL A 302 -15.11 -4.29 25.95
N ASP A 303 -15.86 -4.58 24.88
CA ASP A 303 -15.40 -5.48 23.82
C ASP A 303 -14.32 -4.80 23.00
N VAL A 304 -13.14 -5.40 22.96
CA VAL A 304 -11.95 -4.84 22.31
C VAL A 304 -11.26 -5.86 21.43
N ARG A 305 -10.45 -5.35 20.52
CA ARG A 305 -9.52 -6.12 19.70
C ARG A 305 -8.09 -5.76 20.13
N HIS A 306 -7.30 -6.75 20.48
CA HIS A 306 -5.89 -6.61 20.82
C HIS A 306 -5.10 -7.78 20.23
N GLN A 307 -3.98 -7.49 19.57
CA GLN A 307 -3.13 -8.49 18.90
C GLN A 307 -3.92 -9.47 17.99
N ASN A 308 -4.88 -8.95 17.25
CA ASN A 308 -5.79 -9.70 16.36
C ASN A 308 -6.79 -10.64 17.05
N GLU A 309 -6.88 -10.61 18.39
CA GLU A 309 -7.86 -11.36 19.16
C GLU A 309 -8.95 -10.45 19.72
N PHE A 310 -10.18 -10.97 19.78
CA PHE A 310 -11.31 -10.28 20.41
C PHE A 310 -11.39 -10.67 21.89
N THR A 311 -11.26 -9.68 22.75
CA THR A 311 -11.24 -9.85 24.21
C THR A 311 -12.13 -8.80 24.89
N LYS A 312 -12.30 -8.92 26.21
CA LYS A 312 -12.95 -7.89 27.03
C LYS A 312 -11.93 -7.30 28.00
N THR A 313 -11.91 -5.99 28.11
CA THR A 313 -11.03 -5.28 29.03
C THR A 313 -11.74 -4.11 29.70
N ALA A 314 -11.15 -3.60 30.80
CA ALA A 314 -11.66 -2.40 31.46
C ALA A 314 -11.51 -1.16 30.53
N ALA A 315 -12.45 -0.23 30.63
CA ALA A 315 -12.47 0.99 29.83
C ALA A 315 -11.18 1.83 29.91
N GLU A 316 -10.50 1.79 31.05
CA GLU A 316 -9.24 2.51 31.29
C GLU A 316 -8.07 2.02 30.42
N ASN A 317 -8.10 0.75 29.98
CA ASN A 317 -7.05 0.14 29.17
C ASN A 317 -7.26 0.35 27.67
N VAL A 318 -8.36 0.96 27.26
CA VAL A 318 -8.67 1.19 25.84
C VAL A 318 -7.90 2.39 25.32
N ASN A 319 -7.14 2.21 24.25
CA ASN A 319 -6.33 3.26 23.63
C ASN A 319 -7.05 3.96 22.47
N PHE A 320 -7.78 3.19 21.69
CA PHE A 320 -8.49 3.65 20.48
C PHE A 320 -9.86 3.00 20.37
N MET A 321 -10.70 3.60 19.56
CA MET A 321 -12.02 3.08 19.18
C MET A 321 -12.19 3.16 17.67
N ASP A 322 -12.86 2.18 17.08
CA ASP A 322 -13.26 2.21 15.67
C ASP A 322 -14.13 3.43 15.37
N VAL A 323 -13.93 4.04 14.20
CA VAL A 323 -14.69 5.23 13.79
C VAL A 323 -16.14 4.86 13.44
N SER A 324 -16.33 3.75 12.70
CA SER A 324 -17.64 3.29 12.25
C SER A 324 -17.59 1.80 11.89
N PRO A 325 -18.68 1.05 12.01
CA PRO A 325 -18.76 -0.32 11.50
C PRO A 325 -18.50 -0.43 9.99
N LYS A 326 -18.78 0.63 9.22
CA LYS A 326 -18.53 0.69 7.78
C LYS A 326 -17.04 0.63 7.39
N GLN A 327 -16.13 0.89 8.33
CA GLN A 327 -14.69 0.85 8.03
C GLN A 327 -14.16 -0.55 7.69
N VAL A 328 -14.89 -1.61 8.04
CA VAL A 328 -14.46 -3.00 7.80
C VAL A 328 -14.68 -3.41 6.35
N VAL A 329 -15.69 -2.86 5.68
CA VAL A 329 -16.15 -3.27 4.37
C VAL A 329 -15.81 -2.24 3.29
N SER A 330 -15.83 -2.68 2.01
CA SER A 330 -15.65 -1.81 0.85
C SER A 330 -16.87 -0.94 0.58
N VAL A 331 -16.74 0.00 -0.34
CA VAL A 331 -17.86 0.87 -0.76
C VAL A 331 -19.04 0.06 -1.31
N ALA A 332 -18.79 -0.93 -2.16
CA ALA A 332 -19.86 -1.76 -2.71
C ALA A 332 -20.57 -2.56 -1.63
N ALA A 333 -19.84 -3.19 -0.73
CA ALA A 333 -20.40 -3.96 0.38
C ALA A 333 -21.16 -3.05 1.37
N SER A 334 -20.71 -1.83 1.59
CA SER A 334 -21.37 -0.87 2.49
C SER A 334 -22.72 -0.36 1.99
N LEU A 335 -23.04 -0.58 0.72
CA LEU A 335 -24.33 -0.23 0.11
C LEU A 335 -25.36 -1.36 0.21
N ILE A 336 -25.01 -2.53 0.72
CA ILE A 336 -25.94 -3.65 0.92
C ILE A 336 -26.74 -3.41 2.20
N PRO A 337 -28.08 -3.23 2.12
CA PRO A 337 -28.90 -3.09 3.32
C PRO A 337 -28.92 -4.40 4.12
N PHE A 338 -28.88 -4.31 5.45
CA PHE A 338 -28.90 -5.47 6.37
C PHE A 338 -27.78 -6.48 6.12
N LEU A 339 -26.60 -6.00 5.74
CA LEU A 339 -25.44 -6.84 5.43
C LEU A 339 -25.09 -7.79 6.58
N GLU A 340 -25.26 -7.36 7.83
CA GLU A 340 -24.99 -8.13 9.04
C GLU A 340 -25.86 -9.40 9.18
N HIS A 341 -26.95 -9.49 8.46
CA HIS A 341 -27.85 -10.65 8.44
C HIS A 341 -27.61 -11.59 7.25
N ASP A 342 -26.74 -11.22 6.33
CA ASP A 342 -26.44 -12.00 5.13
C ASP A 342 -25.20 -12.89 5.35
N ASP A 343 -25.25 -14.09 4.75
CA ASP A 343 -24.07 -14.94 4.64
C ASP A 343 -23.00 -14.29 3.76
N ALA A 344 -21.73 -14.45 4.13
CA ALA A 344 -20.59 -13.85 3.43
C ALA A 344 -20.54 -14.24 1.93
N ASN A 345 -20.88 -15.48 1.60
CA ASN A 345 -20.91 -15.94 0.20
C ASN A 345 -21.95 -15.20 -0.63
N ARG A 346 -23.14 -14.95 -0.06
CA ARG A 346 -24.20 -14.21 -0.74
C ARG A 346 -23.91 -12.71 -0.81
N ALA A 347 -23.31 -12.14 0.21
CA ALA A 347 -22.82 -10.76 0.20
C ALA A 347 -21.76 -10.53 -0.87
N LEU A 348 -20.82 -11.48 -1.07
CA LEU A 348 -19.84 -11.46 -2.15
C LEU A 348 -20.51 -11.42 -3.53
N MET A 349 -21.46 -12.34 -3.78
CA MET A 349 -22.21 -12.36 -5.03
C MET A 349 -22.99 -11.06 -5.24
N GLY A 350 -23.68 -10.57 -4.20
CA GLY A 350 -24.46 -9.33 -4.23
C GLY A 350 -23.60 -8.10 -4.54
N SER A 351 -22.46 -7.95 -3.91
CA SER A 351 -21.53 -6.84 -4.18
C SER A 351 -20.98 -6.87 -5.61
N ASN A 352 -20.69 -8.05 -6.14
CA ASN A 352 -20.27 -8.23 -7.54
C ASN A 352 -21.40 -7.88 -8.52
N MET A 353 -22.64 -8.28 -8.23
CA MET A 353 -23.81 -7.97 -9.07
C MET A 353 -24.18 -6.49 -9.07
N GLN A 354 -24.05 -5.77 -7.95
CA GLN A 354 -24.26 -4.32 -7.90
C GLN A 354 -23.42 -3.56 -8.92
N ARG A 355 -22.17 -4.00 -9.15
CA ARG A 355 -21.27 -3.38 -10.13
C ARG A 355 -21.70 -3.59 -11.58
N GLN A 356 -22.53 -4.58 -11.85
CA GLN A 356 -23.04 -4.92 -13.19
C GLN A 356 -24.40 -4.26 -13.48
N ALA A 357 -24.98 -3.55 -12.51
CA ALA A 357 -26.27 -2.90 -12.67
C ALA A 357 -26.22 -1.83 -13.76
N VAL A 358 -27.25 -1.81 -14.61
CA VAL A 358 -27.41 -0.79 -15.64
C VAL A 358 -28.29 0.33 -15.10
N PRO A 359 -27.90 1.61 -15.23
CA PRO A 359 -28.73 2.74 -14.84
C PRO A 359 -30.06 2.75 -15.57
N THR A 360 -31.14 3.03 -14.85
CA THR A 360 -32.48 3.17 -15.43
C THR A 360 -32.63 4.51 -16.13
N LEU A 361 -33.59 4.62 -17.05
CA LEU A 361 -33.90 5.88 -17.75
C LEU A 361 -34.28 7.00 -16.79
N ARG A 362 -34.99 6.64 -15.71
CA ARG A 362 -35.34 7.56 -14.62
C ARG A 362 -34.81 6.98 -13.31
N ALA A 363 -33.84 7.66 -12.73
CA ALA A 363 -33.28 7.27 -11.44
C ALA A 363 -34.24 7.68 -10.31
N GLU A 364 -34.45 6.79 -9.36
CA GLU A 364 -35.28 7.02 -8.17
C GLU A 364 -34.45 6.73 -6.90
N LYS A 365 -34.82 7.40 -5.82
CA LYS A 365 -34.21 7.12 -4.52
C LYS A 365 -34.67 5.75 -4.03
N PRO A 366 -33.73 4.87 -3.59
CA PRO A 366 -34.10 3.57 -3.04
C PRO A 366 -34.97 3.75 -1.77
N LEU A 367 -35.99 2.89 -1.61
CA LEU A 367 -36.85 2.91 -0.42
C LEU A 367 -36.09 2.49 0.83
N VAL A 368 -35.18 1.53 0.70
CA VAL A 368 -34.29 1.04 1.77
C VAL A 368 -32.86 1.30 1.35
N GLY A 369 -32.12 2.01 2.18
CA GLY A 369 -30.73 2.38 1.92
C GLY A 369 -29.89 2.34 3.18
N THR A 370 -28.58 2.46 3.02
CA THR A 370 -27.59 2.41 4.12
C THR A 370 -27.12 3.79 4.57
N GLY A 371 -27.51 4.86 3.87
CA GLY A 371 -27.05 6.23 4.08
C GLY A 371 -25.71 6.55 3.39
N MET A 372 -25.06 5.57 2.76
CA MET A 372 -23.83 5.78 1.99
C MET A 372 -24.09 6.26 0.56
N GLU A 373 -25.29 6.12 0.05
CA GLU A 373 -25.62 6.39 -1.34
C GLU A 373 -25.29 7.82 -1.77
N ARG A 374 -25.63 8.79 -0.91
CA ARG A 374 -25.37 10.21 -1.16
C ARG A 374 -23.88 10.51 -1.23
N ASP A 375 -23.11 9.98 -0.29
CA ASP A 375 -21.68 10.22 -0.22
C ASP A 375 -20.94 9.57 -1.39
N VAL A 376 -21.33 8.34 -1.74
CA VAL A 376 -20.79 7.63 -2.91
C VAL A 376 -21.10 8.38 -4.21
N ALA A 377 -22.33 8.85 -4.40
CA ALA A 377 -22.72 9.62 -5.58
C ALA A 377 -21.91 10.94 -5.69
N ARG A 378 -21.76 11.66 -4.58
CA ARG A 378 -21.01 12.89 -4.54
C ARG A 378 -19.52 12.66 -4.85
N ASP A 379 -18.91 11.68 -4.20
CA ASP A 379 -17.45 11.44 -4.25
C ASP A 379 -17.04 10.65 -5.51
N SER A 380 -18.01 10.05 -6.24
CA SER A 380 -17.75 9.38 -7.53
C SER A 380 -17.24 10.31 -8.63
N GLY A 381 -17.55 11.61 -8.52
CA GLY A 381 -17.21 12.61 -9.54
C GLY A 381 -18.09 12.56 -10.80
N VAL A 382 -19.12 11.71 -10.83
CA VAL A 382 -20.08 11.63 -11.93
C VAL A 382 -21.14 12.74 -11.82
N CYS A 383 -21.46 13.16 -10.60
CA CYS A 383 -22.40 14.23 -10.33
C CYS A 383 -21.70 15.59 -10.28
N VAL A 384 -22.27 16.59 -10.91
CA VAL A 384 -21.85 17.98 -10.77
C VAL A 384 -22.51 18.54 -9.49
N ILE A 385 -21.70 19.04 -8.57
CA ILE A 385 -22.15 19.54 -7.26
C ILE A 385 -21.96 21.02 -7.22
N ALA A 386 -22.95 21.75 -6.69
CA ALA A 386 -22.84 23.19 -6.46
C ALA A 386 -21.75 23.47 -5.42
N ASN A 387 -20.81 24.36 -5.73
CA ASN A 387 -19.73 24.77 -4.85
C ASN A 387 -20.23 25.74 -3.77
N ARG A 388 -21.16 26.63 -4.15
CA ARG A 388 -21.72 27.68 -3.28
C ARG A 388 -23.24 27.63 -3.34
N GLY A 389 -23.88 28.09 -2.28
CA GLY A 389 -25.34 28.27 -2.21
C GLY A 389 -25.81 29.44 -3.08
N GLY A 390 -27.03 29.33 -3.60
CA GLY A 390 -27.57 30.39 -4.45
C GLY A 390 -28.91 30.06 -5.09
N LEU A 391 -29.34 30.89 -6.01
CA LEU A 391 -30.56 30.73 -6.78
C LEU A 391 -30.20 30.29 -8.21
N VAL A 392 -30.88 29.26 -8.72
CA VAL A 392 -30.72 28.84 -10.11
C VAL A 392 -31.35 29.90 -11.03
N ASP A 393 -30.52 30.56 -11.86
CA ASP A 393 -30.92 31.60 -12.77
C ASP A 393 -31.37 31.07 -14.13
N SER A 394 -30.57 30.14 -14.70
CA SER A 394 -30.93 29.49 -15.96
C SER A 394 -30.45 28.06 -16.02
N VAL A 395 -31.17 27.20 -16.74
CA VAL A 395 -30.84 25.78 -16.99
C VAL A 395 -31.06 25.49 -18.45
N ASP A 396 -30.02 24.92 -19.07
CA ASP A 396 -30.11 24.32 -20.39
C ASP A 396 -29.47 22.94 -20.40
N ALA A 397 -29.52 22.23 -21.52
CA ALA A 397 -28.96 20.88 -21.62
C ALA A 397 -27.43 20.82 -21.45
N GLY A 398 -26.73 21.91 -21.62
CA GLY A 398 -25.27 21.98 -21.53
C GLY A 398 -24.74 22.64 -20.27
N ARG A 399 -25.57 23.39 -19.53
CA ARG A 399 -25.09 24.14 -18.36
C ARG A 399 -26.22 24.52 -17.41
N ILE A 400 -25.82 24.72 -16.16
CA ILE A 400 -26.66 25.32 -15.09
C ILE A 400 -25.96 26.58 -14.61
N VAL A 401 -26.68 27.71 -14.56
CA VAL A 401 -26.16 28.97 -14.04
C VAL A 401 -26.80 29.25 -12.68
N VAL A 402 -25.99 29.41 -11.67
CA VAL A 402 -26.40 29.69 -10.29
C VAL A 402 -25.92 31.08 -9.91
N ARG A 403 -26.86 31.96 -9.54
CA ARG A 403 -26.55 33.23 -8.88
C ARG A 403 -26.27 32.93 -7.42
N VAL A 404 -25.00 33.19 -7.03
CA VAL A 404 -24.53 32.92 -5.66
C VAL A 404 -25.17 33.92 -4.71
N SER A 405 -25.49 33.48 -3.47
CA SER A 405 -26.00 34.34 -2.42
C SER A 405 -24.94 35.34 -1.97
N ASP A 406 -25.35 36.53 -1.58
CA ASP A 406 -24.44 37.57 -1.13
C ASP A 406 -23.60 37.16 0.10
N GLU A 407 -24.12 36.24 0.91
CA GLU A 407 -23.45 35.71 2.10
C GLU A 407 -22.27 34.81 1.77
N GLU A 408 -22.28 34.14 0.61
CA GLU A 408 -21.22 33.22 0.15
C GLU A 408 -20.32 33.82 -0.96
N THR A 409 -20.52 35.12 -1.29
CA THR A 409 -19.70 35.80 -2.29
C THR A 409 -18.65 36.65 -1.58
N GLU A 410 -17.38 36.38 -1.77
CA GLU A 410 -16.28 37.19 -1.26
C GLU A 410 -16.07 38.46 -2.11
N ALA A 411 -15.53 39.52 -1.49
CA ALA A 411 -15.27 40.76 -2.18
C ALA A 411 -14.25 40.58 -3.32
N GLY A 412 -14.72 40.81 -4.57
CA GLY A 412 -13.91 40.62 -5.80
C GLY A 412 -14.15 39.32 -6.54
N GLU A 413 -15.01 38.43 -6.04
CA GLU A 413 -15.43 37.24 -6.74
C GLU A 413 -16.65 37.49 -7.63
N ALA A 414 -16.79 36.65 -8.67
CA ALA A 414 -17.99 36.64 -9.50
C ALA A 414 -19.18 36.08 -8.70
N GLY A 415 -20.27 36.84 -8.60
CA GLY A 415 -21.52 36.41 -7.95
C GLY A 415 -22.33 35.38 -8.77
N VAL A 416 -21.69 34.67 -9.70
CA VAL A 416 -22.34 33.67 -10.58
C VAL A 416 -21.43 32.50 -10.77
N ASP A 417 -21.95 31.29 -10.54
CA ASP A 417 -21.32 30.01 -10.85
C ASP A 417 -21.95 29.37 -12.08
N ILE A 418 -21.12 28.94 -13.02
CA ILE A 418 -21.58 28.27 -14.22
C ILE A 418 -21.08 26.82 -14.19
N TYR A 419 -22.03 25.89 -14.12
CA TYR A 419 -21.76 24.46 -14.11
C TYR A 419 -22.02 23.88 -15.48
N ASN A 420 -20.96 23.47 -16.16
CA ASN A 420 -21.10 22.83 -17.49
C ASN A 420 -21.43 21.34 -17.29
N LEU A 421 -22.53 20.92 -17.91
CA LEU A 421 -23.00 19.53 -17.94
C LEU A 421 -22.40 18.85 -19.17
N THR A 422 -21.12 18.53 -19.11
CA THR A 422 -20.44 17.80 -20.18
C THR A 422 -20.35 16.31 -19.86
N LYS A 423 -20.38 15.50 -20.91
CA LYS A 423 -20.12 14.06 -20.82
C LYS A 423 -18.62 13.79 -20.71
#